data_8ac61c8da19eb99a1543a41072cb970f
#
_entry.id   8ac61c8da19eb99a1543a41072cb970f
#
_cell.length_a   1.000
_cell.length_b   1.000
_cell.length_c   1.000
_cell.angle_alpha   90.00
_cell.angle_beta   90.00
_cell.angle_gamma   90.00
#
_symmetry.space_group_name_H-M   'P 1'
#
loop_
_entity.id
_entity.type
_entity.pdbx_description
1 polymer ?
#
loop_
_entity_poly.entity_id
_entity_poly.type
_entity_poly.pdbx_seq_one_letter_code
_entity_poly.pdbx_strand_id
1 'polypeptide(L)'
;VTVILGNNISEQFTKLPFNHIVFTGSTDNGRHVMRAASDNLAPVTLELGGKSPVIIDTDADLQVVAARLMTGKLFNTGQVCVCPDYVFVPEEMLSAFIEELEKATKILYPTIENNPDYTSIVNQNHFRRIQSLIDDAEDQGVEVITLNPANEIYDESVNRKVLPRLLVNPSENAAVMKDEIFGPLLPIKTYRQIDEVVEYLNGQDNPLALYYFGEDDANKARLRDDVLSGGMTINDVVVQV
;
A
#
# COMPACT_ATOMS: atom_id res chain seq x y z
N VAL A 1 7.76 21.94 -25.31
CA VAL A 1 7.56 21.46 -23.93
C VAL A 1 7.60 22.68 -23.01
N THR A 2 6.60 22.83 -22.16
CA THR A 2 6.53 23.90 -21.16
C THR A 2 6.41 23.29 -19.77
N VAL A 3 7.20 23.79 -18.83
CA VAL A 3 7.14 23.40 -17.41
C VAL A 3 6.57 24.57 -16.63
N ILE A 4 5.53 24.34 -15.86
CA ILE A 4 4.88 25.34 -15.02
C ILE A 4 5.09 24.92 -13.55
N LEU A 5 5.66 25.82 -12.76
CA LEU A 5 5.95 25.61 -11.35
C LEU A 5 5.04 26.45 -10.47
N GLY A 6 4.54 25.89 -9.38
CA GLY A 6 3.74 26.62 -8.39
C GLY A 6 2.90 25.68 -7.52
N ASN A 7 2.64 26.11 -6.29
CA ASN A 7 1.98 25.28 -5.29
C ASN A 7 0.43 25.25 -5.41
N ASN A 8 -0.22 26.09 -6.19
CA ASN A 8 -1.68 26.18 -6.29
C ASN A 8 -2.17 26.35 -7.72
N ILE A 9 -1.37 25.91 -8.70
CA ILE A 9 -1.70 26.08 -10.12
C ILE A 9 -2.51 24.89 -10.68
N SER A 10 -2.47 23.73 -10.02
CA SER A 10 -3.05 22.48 -10.53
C SER A 10 -4.53 22.63 -10.88
N GLU A 11 -5.31 23.29 -10.02
CA GLU A 11 -6.74 23.50 -10.27
C GLU A 11 -7.01 24.40 -11.50
N GLN A 12 -6.23 25.46 -11.67
CA GLN A 12 -6.37 26.36 -12.82
C GLN A 12 -5.82 25.74 -14.10
N PHE A 13 -4.72 24.99 -13.97
CA PHE A 13 -4.08 24.32 -15.08
C PHE A 13 -5.00 23.26 -15.72
N THR A 14 -5.70 22.46 -14.92
CA THR A 14 -6.60 21.42 -15.42
C THR A 14 -7.85 21.95 -16.11
N LYS A 15 -8.18 23.26 -15.94
CA LYS A 15 -9.29 23.94 -16.64
C LYS A 15 -8.89 24.47 -18.02
N LEU A 16 -7.62 24.37 -18.42
CA LEU A 16 -7.19 24.81 -19.73
C LEU A 16 -7.68 23.86 -20.84
N PRO A 17 -7.92 24.36 -22.06
CA PRO A 17 -8.47 23.56 -23.16
C PRO A 17 -7.39 22.66 -23.79
N PHE A 18 -6.95 21.65 -23.06
CA PHE A 18 -6.02 20.65 -23.57
C PHE A 18 -6.69 19.65 -24.50
N ASN A 19 -5.94 19.08 -25.43
CA ASN A 19 -6.39 18.00 -26.28
C ASN A 19 -6.50 16.66 -25.53
N HIS A 20 -5.71 16.49 -24.45
CA HIS A 20 -5.69 15.34 -23.57
C HIS A 20 -5.00 15.70 -22.26
N ILE A 21 -5.47 15.16 -21.15
CA ILE A 21 -4.82 15.31 -19.84
C ILE A 21 -4.41 13.93 -19.34
N VAL A 22 -3.12 13.76 -19.01
CA VAL A 22 -2.62 12.62 -18.27
C VAL A 22 -2.34 13.09 -16.84
N PHE A 23 -2.90 12.40 -15.86
CA PHE A 23 -2.77 12.76 -14.46
C PHE A 23 -2.37 11.54 -13.63
N THR A 24 -1.35 11.70 -12.79
CA THR A 24 -0.95 10.74 -11.77
C THR A 24 -1.13 11.34 -10.40
N GLY A 25 -1.82 10.65 -9.50
CA GLY A 25 -2.05 11.12 -8.13
C GLY A 25 -3.15 10.36 -7.39
N SER A 26 -3.67 10.96 -6.30
CA SER A 26 -4.74 10.33 -5.52
C SER A 26 -6.06 10.28 -6.28
N THR A 27 -6.90 9.29 -5.94
CA THR A 27 -8.24 9.11 -6.52
C THR A 27 -9.10 10.36 -6.40
N ASP A 28 -9.05 11.06 -5.27
CA ASP A 28 -9.82 12.29 -5.08
C ASP A 28 -9.36 13.42 -6.00
N ASN A 29 -8.05 13.59 -6.15
CA ASN A 29 -7.52 14.57 -7.12
C ASN A 29 -7.84 14.18 -8.55
N GLY A 30 -7.81 12.89 -8.90
CA GLY A 30 -8.24 12.38 -10.21
C GLY A 30 -9.69 12.74 -10.53
N ARG A 31 -10.59 12.61 -9.56
CA ARG A 31 -11.99 13.06 -9.70
C ARG A 31 -12.10 14.57 -9.98
N HIS A 32 -11.28 15.40 -9.33
CA HIS A 32 -11.23 16.84 -9.58
C HIS A 32 -10.72 17.16 -10.99
N VAL A 33 -9.65 16.49 -11.43
CA VAL A 33 -9.11 16.64 -12.79
C VAL A 33 -10.15 16.26 -13.84
N MET A 34 -10.82 15.13 -13.67
CA MET A 34 -11.86 14.67 -14.61
C MET A 34 -13.02 15.64 -14.71
N ARG A 35 -13.50 16.19 -13.58
CA ARG A 35 -14.54 17.21 -13.58
C ARG A 35 -14.11 18.49 -14.31
N ALA A 36 -12.89 18.98 -14.05
CA ALA A 36 -12.38 20.17 -14.71
C ALA A 36 -12.18 19.98 -16.24
N ALA A 37 -11.72 18.80 -16.65
CA ALA A 37 -11.53 18.45 -18.06
C ALA A 37 -12.86 18.39 -18.83
N SER A 38 -13.96 18.04 -18.16
CA SER A 38 -15.28 17.94 -18.80
C SER A 38 -15.80 19.26 -19.37
N ASP A 39 -15.42 20.41 -18.80
CA ASP A 39 -15.81 21.73 -19.29
C ASP A 39 -15.28 22.01 -20.71
N ASN A 40 -14.14 21.41 -21.05
CA ASN A 40 -13.50 21.52 -22.37
C ASN A 40 -13.67 20.26 -23.23
N LEU A 41 -14.43 19.25 -22.77
CA LEU A 41 -14.54 17.93 -23.40
C LEU A 41 -13.18 17.25 -23.65
N ALA A 42 -12.19 17.58 -22.81
CA ALA A 42 -10.85 17.02 -22.91
C ALA A 42 -10.83 15.58 -22.34
N PRO A 43 -10.37 14.59 -23.13
CA PRO A 43 -10.20 13.23 -22.60
C PRO A 43 -9.11 13.19 -21.54
N VAL A 44 -9.27 12.28 -20.57
CA VAL A 44 -8.32 12.10 -19.46
C VAL A 44 -7.81 10.68 -19.39
N THR A 45 -6.53 10.52 -19.05
CA THR A 45 -5.94 9.26 -18.56
C THR A 45 -5.55 9.48 -17.11
N LEU A 46 -6.10 8.66 -16.21
CA LEU A 46 -5.89 8.77 -14.78
C LEU A 46 -5.07 7.58 -14.31
N GLU A 47 -3.85 7.85 -13.83
CA GLU A 47 -2.99 6.90 -13.14
C GLU A 47 -3.13 7.13 -11.63
N LEU A 48 -3.91 6.28 -10.99
CA LEU A 48 -4.27 6.40 -9.58
C LEU A 48 -3.66 5.22 -8.80
N GLY A 49 -3.71 5.29 -7.50
CA GLY A 49 -3.29 4.20 -6.63
C GLY A 49 -4.41 3.22 -6.36
N GLY A 50 -4.57 2.90 -5.12
CA GLY A 50 -5.57 1.99 -4.58
C GLY A 50 -4.97 1.13 -3.48
N LYS A 51 -5.82 0.33 -2.85
CA LYS A 51 -5.39 -0.60 -1.81
C LYS A 51 -4.97 -1.92 -2.46
N SER A 52 -3.70 -2.02 -2.85
CA SER A 52 -3.13 -3.21 -3.53
C SER A 52 -2.98 -4.38 -2.55
N PRO A 53 -3.80 -5.46 -2.68
CA PRO A 53 -3.75 -6.61 -1.79
C PRO A 53 -2.60 -7.54 -2.12
N VAL A 54 -2.07 -8.19 -1.08
CA VAL A 54 -1.20 -9.36 -1.19
C VAL A 54 -1.94 -10.56 -0.65
N ILE A 55 -1.99 -11.65 -1.39
CA ILE A 55 -2.60 -12.91 -0.98
C ILE A 55 -1.50 -13.95 -0.85
N ILE A 56 -1.35 -14.51 0.34
CA ILE A 56 -0.39 -15.59 0.64
C ILE A 56 -1.18 -16.88 0.70
N ASP A 57 -0.81 -17.86 -0.11
CA ASP A 57 -1.44 -19.18 -0.07
C ASP A 57 -0.75 -20.13 0.93
N THR A 58 -1.40 -21.25 1.24
CA THR A 58 -0.94 -22.23 2.23
C THR A 58 0.35 -22.95 1.86
N ASP A 59 0.69 -22.97 0.56
CA ASP A 59 1.91 -23.58 0.02
C ASP A 59 3.06 -22.57 -0.18
N ALA A 60 2.87 -21.31 0.18
CA ALA A 60 3.87 -20.26 0.02
C ALA A 60 5.04 -20.42 1.01
N ASP A 61 6.26 -20.18 0.52
CA ASP A 61 7.45 -20.08 1.38
C ASP A 61 7.47 -18.71 2.08
N LEU A 62 7.14 -18.67 3.37
CA LEU A 62 7.02 -17.44 4.15
C LEU A 62 8.31 -16.64 4.23
N GLN A 63 9.48 -17.27 4.18
CA GLN A 63 10.76 -16.56 4.18
C GLN A 63 10.92 -15.75 2.87
N VAL A 64 10.61 -16.38 1.74
CA VAL A 64 10.63 -15.72 0.42
C VAL A 64 9.59 -14.63 0.34
N VAL A 65 8.36 -14.92 0.80
CA VAL A 65 7.25 -13.95 0.85
C VAL A 65 7.67 -12.72 1.65
N ALA A 66 8.12 -12.89 2.88
CA ALA A 66 8.49 -11.80 3.77
C ALA A 66 9.63 -10.95 3.18
N ALA A 67 10.65 -11.57 2.59
CA ALA A 67 11.76 -10.86 1.97
C ALA A 67 11.29 -9.97 0.81
N ARG A 68 10.46 -10.50 -0.11
CA ARG A 68 9.94 -9.77 -1.27
C ARG A 68 8.92 -8.71 -0.86
N LEU A 69 7.97 -9.09 -0.02
CA LEU A 69 6.94 -8.20 0.48
C LEU A 69 7.54 -6.99 1.20
N MET A 70 8.46 -7.20 2.16
CA MET A 70 9.06 -6.10 2.91
C MET A 70 9.97 -5.23 2.02
N THR A 71 10.64 -5.82 1.02
CA THR A 71 11.36 -5.04 0.02
C THR A 71 10.42 -4.09 -0.73
N GLY A 72 9.30 -4.58 -1.25
CA GLY A 72 8.30 -3.75 -1.92
C GLY A 72 7.57 -2.79 -1.00
N LYS A 73 7.21 -3.24 0.22
CA LYS A 73 6.52 -2.40 1.22
C LYS A 73 7.37 -1.25 1.73
N LEU A 74 8.65 -1.47 1.95
CA LEU A 74 9.56 -0.46 2.50
C LEU A 74 10.33 0.31 1.42
N PHE A 75 10.20 -0.09 0.14
CA PHE A 75 10.69 0.73 -0.96
C PHE A 75 10.03 2.11 -0.90
N ASN A 76 10.86 3.16 -0.84
CA ASN A 76 10.42 4.54 -0.59
C ASN A 76 9.45 4.67 0.60
N THR A 77 9.61 3.81 1.64
CA THR A 77 8.77 3.78 2.85
C THR A 77 7.28 3.63 2.53
N GLY A 78 6.96 2.83 1.51
CA GLY A 78 5.59 2.55 1.10
C GLY A 78 4.90 3.65 0.29
N GLN A 79 5.62 4.69 -0.11
CA GLN A 79 5.09 5.82 -0.88
C GLN A 79 5.20 5.55 -2.39
N VAL A 80 4.52 4.48 -2.84
CA VAL A 80 4.49 4.00 -4.23
C VAL A 80 3.07 3.52 -4.56
N CYS A 81 2.54 3.86 -5.74
CA CYS A 81 1.16 3.56 -6.16
C CYS A 81 0.84 2.06 -6.26
N VAL A 82 1.84 1.21 -6.48
CA VAL A 82 1.72 -0.26 -6.50
C VAL A 82 2.26 -0.91 -5.22
N CYS A 83 2.52 -0.11 -4.16
CA CYS A 83 2.99 -0.65 -2.90
C CYS A 83 1.98 -1.65 -2.33
N PRO A 84 2.42 -2.83 -1.83
CA PRO A 84 1.58 -3.69 -1.02
C PRO A 84 0.89 -2.90 0.09
N ASP A 85 -0.44 -2.83 0.06
CA ASP A 85 -1.18 -1.98 0.99
C ASP A 85 -1.65 -2.78 2.21
N TYR A 86 -2.17 -3.99 2.00
CA TYR A 86 -2.55 -4.95 3.03
C TYR A 86 -2.33 -6.40 2.57
N VAL A 87 -2.34 -7.35 3.50
CA VAL A 87 -2.04 -8.76 3.25
C VAL A 87 -3.15 -9.65 3.76
N PHE A 88 -3.49 -10.67 2.97
CA PHE A 88 -4.23 -11.85 3.42
C PHE A 88 -3.27 -12.99 3.66
N VAL A 89 -3.35 -13.62 4.83
CA VAL A 89 -2.54 -14.79 5.22
C VAL A 89 -3.43 -15.89 5.81
N PRO A 90 -3.21 -17.17 5.52
CA PRO A 90 -3.92 -18.24 6.19
C PRO A 90 -3.82 -18.13 7.72
N GLU A 91 -4.94 -18.34 8.44
CA GLU A 91 -5.01 -18.12 9.90
C GLU A 91 -3.91 -18.88 10.64
N GLU A 92 -3.62 -20.12 10.25
CA GLU A 92 -2.59 -20.96 10.85
C GLU A 92 -1.15 -20.50 10.58
N MET A 93 -0.92 -19.66 9.57
CA MET A 93 0.40 -19.16 9.19
C MET A 93 0.73 -17.80 9.82
N LEU A 94 -0.24 -17.12 10.44
CA LEU A 94 -0.09 -15.72 10.91
C LEU A 94 1.14 -15.52 11.80
N SER A 95 1.33 -16.33 12.83
CA SER A 95 2.43 -16.15 13.79
C SER A 95 3.80 -16.34 13.11
N ALA A 96 3.93 -17.38 12.29
CA ALA A 96 5.16 -17.62 11.54
C ALA A 96 5.45 -16.52 10.53
N PHE A 97 4.40 -15.99 9.89
CA PHE A 97 4.53 -14.89 8.94
C PHE A 97 5.03 -13.60 9.61
N ILE A 98 4.50 -13.24 10.78
CA ILE A 98 4.96 -12.08 11.56
C ILE A 98 6.45 -12.22 11.90
N GLU A 99 6.90 -13.40 12.37
CA GLU A 99 8.31 -13.65 12.67
C GLU A 99 9.22 -13.46 11.43
N GLU A 100 8.79 -13.91 10.25
CA GLU A 100 9.55 -13.74 9.02
C GLU A 100 9.57 -12.27 8.56
N LEU A 101 8.49 -11.51 8.75
CA LEU A 101 8.46 -10.06 8.48
C LEU A 101 9.44 -9.28 9.38
N GLU A 102 9.54 -9.63 10.67
CA GLU A 102 10.51 -9.04 11.59
C GLU A 102 11.95 -9.32 11.13
N LYS A 103 12.27 -10.58 10.77
CA LYS A 103 13.58 -10.98 10.27
C LYS A 103 13.93 -10.25 8.96
N ALA A 104 13.00 -10.19 8.01
CA ALA A 104 13.19 -9.51 6.74
C ALA A 104 13.44 -8.01 6.95
N THR A 105 12.66 -7.36 7.81
CA THR A 105 12.86 -5.93 8.14
C THR A 105 14.24 -5.68 8.73
N LYS A 106 14.70 -6.54 9.64
CA LYS A 106 16.03 -6.42 10.27
C LYS A 106 17.17 -6.60 9.27
N ILE A 107 16.98 -7.45 8.27
CA ILE A 107 17.97 -7.65 7.19
C ILE A 107 18.03 -6.42 6.29
N LEU A 108 16.87 -5.89 5.88
CA LEU A 108 16.77 -4.75 4.96
C LEU A 108 17.23 -3.44 5.62
N TYR A 109 16.76 -3.19 6.82
CA TYR A 109 17.01 -1.94 7.56
C TYR A 109 17.38 -2.24 9.02
N PRO A 110 18.67 -2.56 9.31
CA PRO A 110 19.12 -2.83 10.67
C PRO A 110 18.90 -1.65 11.64
N THR A 111 18.86 -0.44 11.11
CA THR A 111 18.53 0.82 11.81
C THR A 111 17.59 1.64 10.96
N ILE A 112 16.84 2.59 11.54
CA ILE A 112 15.87 3.42 10.86
C ILE A 112 16.21 4.92 10.96
N GLU A 113 16.40 5.45 12.18
CA GLU A 113 16.50 6.90 12.44
C GLU A 113 17.58 7.59 11.59
N ASN A 114 18.79 7.10 11.66
CA ASN A 114 19.95 7.71 10.98
C ASN A 114 20.36 6.90 9.73
N ASN A 115 19.52 5.99 9.24
CA ASN A 115 19.80 5.19 8.07
C ASN A 115 19.51 6.00 6.78
N PRO A 116 20.52 6.30 5.94
CA PRO A 116 20.32 7.08 4.71
C PRO A 116 19.46 6.35 3.66
N ASP A 117 19.39 5.01 3.73
CA ASP A 117 18.63 4.21 2.77
C ASP A 117 17.14 4.10 3.15
N TYR A 118 16.75 4.46 4.40
CA TYR A 118 15.35 4.49 4.80
C TYR A 118 14.76 5.89 4.55
N THR A 119 13.81 5.98 3.64
CA THR A 119 13.23 7.24 3.17
C THR A 119 12.30 7.85 4.23
N SER A 120 12.31 9.18 4.35
CA SER A 120 11.35 9.94 5.15
C SER A 120 9.99 10.04 4.46
N ILE A 121 8.91 10.21 5.22
CA ILE A 121 7.61 10.60 4.65
C ILE A 121 7.75 11.98 3.99
N VAL A 122 7.20 12.12 2.79
CA VAL A 122 7.45 13.22 1.85
C VAL A 122 7.26 14.62 2.43
N ASN A 123 6.25 14.81 3.28
CA ASN A 123 5.96 16.08 3.93
C ASN A 123 5.19 15.90 5.24
N GLN A 124 5.02 17.01 5.98
CA GLN A 124 4.39 17.02 7.29
C GLN A 124 2.90 16.63 7.27
N ASN A 125 2.17 16.93 6.19
CA ASN A 125 0.76 16.57 6.10
C ASN A 125 0.58 15.05 5.94
N HIS A 126 1.39 14.43 5.08
CA HIS A 126 1.40 12.97 4.94
C HIS A 126 1.89 12.28 6.21
N PHE A 127 2.90 12.83 6.90
CA PHE A 127 3.35 12.32 8.19
C PHE A 127 2.21 12.30 9.21
N ARG A 128 1.48 13.43 9.39
CA ARG A 128 0.34 13.51 10.30
C ARG A 128 -0.78 12.53 9.92
N ARG A 129 -1.02 12.34 8.61
CA ARG A 129 -2.00 11.35 8.15
C ARG A 129 -1.60 9.93 8.54
N ILE A 130 -0.32 9.55 8.38
CA ILE A 130 0.17 8.24 8.82
C ILE A 130 0.01 8.09 10.34
N GLN A 131 0.37 9.11 11.13
CA GLN A 131 0.17 9.06 12.59
C GLN A 131 -1.31 8.88 12.94
N SER A 132 -2.22 9.61 12.28
CA SER A 132 -3.65 9.46 12.56
C SER A 132 -4.22 8.07 12.19
N LEU A 133 -3.62 7.36 11.22
CA LEU A 133 -3.99 5.97 10.93
C LEU A 133 -3.53 5.01 12.04
N ILE A 134 -2.38 5.29 12.65
CA ILE A 134 -1.86 4.50 13.78
C ILE A 134 -2.74 4.75 15.01
N ASP A 135 -2.98 6.02 15.34
CA ASP A 135 -3.81 6.43 16.49
C ASP A 135 -5.23 5.81 16.39
N ASP A 136 -5.86 5.88 15.20
CA ASP A 136 -7.17 5.28 14.97
C ASP A 136 -7.16 3.76 15.18
N ALA A 137 -6.13 3.07 14.70
CA ALA A 137 -6.03 1.62 14.88
C ALA A 137 -5.85 1.24 16.38
N GLU A 138 -5.01 1.97 17.11
CA GLU A 138 -4.79 1.78 18.55
C GLU A 138 -6.07 2.08 19.35
N ASP A 139 -6.77 3.17 19.03
CA ASP A 139 -8.05 3.55 19.67
C ASP A 139 -9.15 2.51 19.44
N GLN A 140 -9.11 1.79 18.31
CA GLN A 140 -10.01 0.66 18.02
C GLN A 140 -9.55 -0.66 18.64
N GLY A 141 -8.44 -0.69 19.38
CA GLY A 141 -7.88 -1.89 20.00
C GLY A 141 -7.25 -2.88 19.06
N VAL A 142 -6.81 -2.42 17.88
CA VAL A 142 -6.05 -3.24 16.93
C VAL A 142 -4.67 -3.55 17.53
N GLU A 143 -4.23 -4.79 17.44
CA GLU A 143 -2.85 -5.15 17.80
C GLU A 143 -1.88 -4.52 16.80
N VAL A 144 -1.04 -3.59 17.28
CA VAL A 144 -0.04 -2.87 16.49
C VAL A 144 1.35 -3.35 16.89
N ILE A 145 2.06 -4.01 15.97
CA ILE A 145 3.42 -4.51 16.16
C ILE A 145 4.39 -3.57 15.48
N THR A 146 5.22 -2.87 16.26
CA THR A 146 6.23 -1.96 15.72
C THR A 146 7.50 -2.73 15.37
N LEU A 147 7.91 -2.68 14.11
CA LEU A 147 9.16 -3.27 13.64
C LEU A 147 10.32 -2.30 13.88
N ASN A 148 11.04 -2.52 14.97
CA ASN A 148 12.15 -1.68 15.40
C ASN A 148 13.41 -2.53 15.65
N PRO A 149 14.17 -2.86 14.62
CA PRO A 149 15.26 -3.84 14.66
C PRO A 149 16.39 -3.51 15.64
N ALA A 150 16.67 -2.21 15.84
CA ALA A 150 17.73 -1.74 16.74
C ALA A 150 17.22 -1.26 18.09
N ASN A 151 15.92 -1.35 18.37
CA ASN A 151 15.27 -0.78 19.56
C ASN A 151 15.59 0.74 19.70
N GLU A 152 15.56 1.47 18.59
CA GLU A 152 15.81 2.90 18.54
C GLU A 152 14.72 3.66 19.29
N ILE A 153 15.12 4.72 20.02
CA ILE A 153 14.22 5.62 20.72
C ILE A 153 14.43 7.02 20.14
N TYR A 154 13.51 7.49 19.32
CA TYR A 154 13.59 8.81 18.70
C TYR A 154 12.20 9.39 18.43
N ASP A 155 12.14 10.69 18.18
CA ASP A 155 10.94 11.38 17.75
C ASP A 155 10.79 11.28 16.21
N GLU A 156 9.88 10.43 15.76
CA GLU A 156 9.60 10.22 14.34
C GLU A 156 9.23 11.53 13.60
N SER A 157 8.74 12.55 14.31
CA SER A 157 8.30 13.82 13.71
C SER A 157 9.46 14.69 13.23
N VAL A 158 10.65 14.55 13.82
CA VAL A 158 11.83 15.36 13.50
C VAL A 158 12.29 15.13 12.06
N ASN A 159 12.47 13.87 11.69
CA ASN A 159 12.92 13.47 10.36
C ASN A 159 11.81 12.87 9.51
N ARG A 160 10.60 12.71 10.05
CA ARG A 160 9.45 12.01 9.44
C ARG A 160 9.80 10.59 9.01
N LYS A 161 10.73 9.94 9.71
CA LYS A 161 11.04 8.52 9.54
C LYS A 161 10.14 7.72 10.46
N VAL A 162 9.10 7.13 9.89
CA VAL A 162 8.11 6.32 10.61
C VAL A 162 8.59 4.89 10.66
N LEU A 163 8.64 4.29 11.85
CA LEU A 163 8.92 2.87 12.02
C LEU A 163 7.83 2.04 11.30
N PRO A 164 8.21 0.96 10.59
CA PRO A 164 7.22 0.07 10.01
C PRO A 164 6.33 -0.55 11.10
N ARG A 165 5.02 -0.67 10.83
CA ARG A 165 4.07 -1.27 11.77
C ARG A 165 3.19 -2.29 11.07
N LEU A 166 3.01 -3.43 11.73
CA LEU A 166 2.03 -4.44 11.34
C LEU A 166 0.77 -4.20 12.17
N LEU A 167 -0.39 -4.25 11.53
CA LEU A 167 -1.70 -4.09 12.17
C LEU A 167 -2.46 -5.40 12.00
N VAL A 168 -2.66 -6.15 13.08
CA VAL A 168 -3.20 -7.51 13.02
C VAL A 168 -4.73 -7.47 13.05
N ASN A 169 -5.36 -8.01 12.01
CA ASN A 169 -6.80 -8.13 11.85
C ASN A 169 -7.59 -6.83 12.15
N PRO A 170 -7.22 -5.68 11.56
CA PRO A 170 -8.00 -4.46 11.73
C PRO A 170 -9.42 -4.65 11.19
N SER A 171 -10.39 -4.03 11.87
CA SER A 171 -11.77 -4.02 11.40
C SER A 171 -11.91 -3.18 10.12
N GLU A 172 -12.96 -3.45 9.32
CA GLU A 172 -13.25 -2.66 8.11
C GLU A 172 -13.58 -1.19 8.44
N ASN A 173 -13.90 -0.88 9.70
CA ASN A 173 -14.14 0.49 10.14
C ASN A 173 -12.86 1.26 10.44
N ALA A 174 -11.73 0.58 10.62
CA ALA A 174 -10.45 1.23 10.85
C ALA A 174 -10.05 2.09 9.64
N ALA A 175 -9.56 3.29 9.89
CA ALA A 175 -9.19 4.23 8.84
C ALA A 175 -8.15 3.66 7.87
N VAL A 176 -7.25 2.81 8.38
CA VAL A 176 -6.20 2.11 7.61
C VAL A 176 -6.78 1.16 6.56
N MET A 177 -8.04 0.71 6.71
CA MET A 177 -8.71 -0.18 5.74
C MET A 177 -9.54 0.56 4.69
N LYS A 178 -9.79 1.88 4.85
CA LYS A 178 -10.66 2.66 3.95
C LYS A 178 -9.93 3.23 2.74
N ASP A 179 -8.77 3.86 2.98
CA ASP A 179 -8.02 4.56 1.95
C ASP A 179 -6.63 3.95 1.77
N GLU A 180 -6.00 4.21 0.62
CA GLU A 180 -4.61 3.87 0.35
C GLU A 180 -3.69 4.43 1.46
N ILE A 181 -2.87 3.58 2.04
CA ILE A 181 -1.99 3.95 3.17
C ILE A 181 -0.87 4.88 2.71
N PHE A 182 -0.19 4.56 1.60
CA PHE A 182 0.95 5.32 1.07
C PHE A 182 2.00 5.62 2.15
N GLY A 183 2.39 4.54 2.86
CA GLY A 183 3.27 4.61 4.03
C GLY A 183 3.65 3.24 4.58
N PRO A 184 4.46 3.16 5.65
CA PRO A 184 5.07 1.92 6.15
C PRO A 184 4.16 1.14 7.13
N LEU A 185 2.84 1.20 6.95
CA LEU A 185 1.89 0.42 7.74
C LEU A 185 1.39 -0.75 6.91
N LEU A 186 1.32 -1.93 7.50
CA LEU A 186 0.89 -3.16 6.83
C LEU A 186 -0.22 -3.85 7.63
N PRO A 187 -1.50 -3.61 7.30
CA PRO A 187 -2.60 -4.43 7.79
C PRO A 187 -2.45 -5.88 7.35
N ILE A 188 -2.65 -6.80 8.27
CA ILE A 188 -2.64 -8.24 8.03
C ILE A 188 -4.01 -8.77 8.38
N LYS A 189 -4.69 -9.39 7.42
CA LYS A 189 -5.99 -10.05 7.58
C LYS A 189 -5.80 -11.55 7.47
N THR A 190 -6.40 -12.30 8.37
CA THR A 190 -6.40 -13.76 8.29
C THR A 190 -7.59 -14.25 7.46
N TYR A 191 -7.43 -15.38 6.79
CA TYR A 191 -8.49 -16.08 6.07
C TYR A 191 -8.36 -17.61 6.23
N ARG A 192 -9.43 -18.34 5.93
CA ARG A 192 -9.46 -19.81 5.99
C ARG A 192 -9.61 -20.45 4.61
N GLN A 193 -10.35 -19.80 3.73
CA GLN A 193 -10.60 -20.27 2.38
C GLN A 193 -10.40 -19.12 1.38
N ILE A 194 -9.80 -19.40 0.24
CA ILE A 194 -9.51 -18.39 -0.79
C ILE A 194 -10.79 -17.67 -1.28
N ASP A 195 -11.94 -18.32 -1.23
CA ASP A 195 -13.22 -17.74 -1.62
C ASP A 195 -13.60 -16.53 -0.74
N GLU A 196 -13.22 -16.54 0.56
CA GLU A 196 -13.41 -15.38 1.46
C GLU A 196 -12.64 -14.16 0.97
N VAL A 197 -11.42 -14.40 0.47
CA VAL A 197 -10.56 -13.33 -0.08
C VAL A 197 -11.15 -12.78 -1.37
N VAL A 198 -11.58 -13.66 -2.28
CA VAL A 198 -12.20 -13.25 -3.56
C VAL A 198 -13.49 -12.46 -3.32
N GLU A 199 -14.35 -12.93 -2.40
CA GLU A 199 -15.58 -12.21 -2.04
C GLU A 199 -15.27 -10.83 -1.44
N TYR A 200 -14.30 -10.75 -0.53
CA TYR A 200 -13.85 -9.49 0.06
C TYR A 200 -13.35 -8.52 -1.01
N LEU A 201 -12.45 -8.97 -1.90
CA LEU A 201 -11.86 -8.13 -2.94
C LEU A 201 -12.90 -7.60 -3.92
N ASN A 202 -13.88 -8.42 -4.30
CA ASN A 202 -14.97 -8.02 -5.18
C ASN A 202 -15.95 -7.01 -4.52
N GLY A 203 -15.92 -6.88 -3.21
CA GLY A 203 -16.65 -5.85 -2.46
C GLY A 203 -15.91 -4.51 -2.34
N GLN A 204 -14.65 -4.43 -2.79
CA GLN A 204 -13.82 -3.23 -2.70
C GLN A 204 -13.64 -2.54 -4.06
N ASP A 205 -13.10 -1.33 -4.05
CA ASP A 205 -12.66 -0.65 -5.28
C ASP A 205 -11.49 -1.43 -5.92
N ASN A 206 -11.45 -1.47 -7.25
CA ASN A 206 -10.42 -2.19 -7.99
C ASN A 206 -9.04 -1.59 -7.74
N PRO A 207 -8.05 -2.36 -7.25
CA PRO A 207 -6.71 -1.88 -7.01
C PRO A 207 -5.91 -1.75 -8.31
N LEU A 208 -4.88 -0.90 -8.30
CA LEU A 208 -3.91 -0.83 -9.39
C LEU A 208 -3.10 -2.14 -9.51
N ALA A 209 -2.73 -2.75 -8.40
CA ALA A 209 -1.99 -4.02 -8.39
C ALA A 209 -2.63 -5.05 -7.46
N LEU A 210 -2.48 -6.33 -7.84
CA LEU A 210 -2.84 -7.51 -7.05
C LEU A 210 -1.65 -8.45 -7.01
N TYR A 211 -1.33 -8.98 -5.83
CA TYR A 211 -0.18 -9.84 -5.60
C TYR A 211 -0.61 -11.19 -5.04
N TYR A 212 -0.03 -12.26 -5.57
CA TYR A 212 -0.28 -13.60 -5.06
C TYR A 212 1.03 -14.34 -4.85
N PHE A 213 1.16 -15.00 -3.70
CA PHE A 213 2.26 -15.88 -3.38
C PHE A 213 1.75 -17.30 -3.14
N GLY A 214 2.21 -18.23 -3.94
CA GLY A 214 1.86 -19.65 -3.91
C GLY A 214 2.02 -20.33 -5.25
N GLU A 215 1.84 -21.64 -5.29
CA GLU A 215 2.00 -22.46 -6.48
C GLU A 215 0.68 -23.08 -6.97
N ASP A 216 -0.43 -22.96 -6.20
CA ASP A 216 -1.72 -23.50 -6.59
C ASP A 216 -2.28 -22.83 -7.87
N ASP A 217 -2.33 -23.55 -8.97
CA ASP A 217 -2.79 -23.04 -10.25
C ASP A 217 -4.30 -22.73 -10.28
N ALA A 218 -5.10 -23.41 -9.45
CA ALA A 218 -6.55 -23.15 -9.36
C ALA A 218 -6.78 -21.80 -8.66
N ASN A 219 -6.07 -21.52 -7.56
CA ASN A 219 -6.14 -20.25 -6.84
C ASN A 219 -5.59 -19.09 -7.69
N LYS A 220 -4.47 -19.30 -8.43
CA LYS A 220 -3.96 -18.32 -9.41
C LYS A 220 -5.02 -17.98 -10.47
N ALA A 221 -5.65 -19.00 -11.05
CA ALA A 221 -6.70 -18.81 -12.05
C ALA A 221 -7.93 -18.10 -11.46
N ARG A 222 -8.35 -18.51 -10.26
CA ARG A 222 -9.47 -17.93 -9.53
C ARG A 222 -9.29 -16.42 -9.30
N LEU A 223 -8.13 -16.01 -8.78
CA LEU A 223 -7.83 -14.60 -8.54
C LEU A 223 -7.71 -13.79 -9.84
N ARG A 224 -7.05 -14.34 -10.86
CA ARG A 224 -6.91 -13.67 -12.17
C ARG A 224 -8.26 -13.47 -12.88
N ASP A 225 -9.14 -14.45 -12.82
CA ASP A 225 -10.37 -14.48 -13.63
C ASP A 225 -11.54 -13.79 -12.90
N ASP A 226 -11.55 -13.81 -11.54
CA ASP A 226 -12.69 -13.32 -10.75
C ASP A 226 -12.40 -12.01 -9.99
N VAL A 227 -11.15 -11.54 -9.95
CA VAL A 227 -10.81 -10.28 -9.28
C VAL A 227 -10.25 -9.27 -10.28
N LEU A 228 -10.91 -8.13 -10.41
CA LEU A 228 -10.47 -7.07 -11.31
C LEU A 228 -9.38 -6.22 -10.67
N SER A 229 -8.24 -6.07 -11.37
CA SER A 229 -7.13 -5.21 -10.98
C SER A 229 -6.43 -4.63 -12.21
N GLY A 230 -5.61 -3.60 -12.02
CA GLY A 230 -4.77 -3.05 -13.09
C GLY A 230 -3.72 -4.05 -13.57
N GLY A 231 -3.18 -4.87 -12.67
CA GLY A 231 -2.26 -5.96 -13.00
C GLY A 231 -2.07 -6.92 -11.83
N MET A 232 -1.81 -8.20 -12.15
CA MET A 232 -1.52 -9.24 -11.17
C MET A 232 -0.07 -9.72 -11.29
N THR A 233 0.63 -9.81 -10.15
CA THR A 233 1.98 -10.38 -10.08
C THR A 233 1.98 -11.62 -9.18
N ILE A 234 2.65 -12.67 -9.63
CA ILE A 234 2.76 -13.95 -8.93
C ILE A 234 4.16 -14.10 -8.37
N ASN A 235 4.24 -14.47 -7.08
CA ASN A 235 5.47 -14.72 -6.33
C ASN A 235 6.46 -13.54 -6.31
N ASP A 236 5.98 -12.30 -6.54
CA ASP A 236 6.76 -11.08 -6.38
C ASP A 236 5.84 -9.88 -6.15
N VAL A 237 6.41 -8.70 -5.85
CA VAL A 237 5.67 -7.45 -5.69
C VAL A 237 6.40 -6.30 -6.39
N VAL A 238 5.67 -5.29 -6.85
CA VAL A 238 6.17 -4.01 -7.42
C VAL A 238 6.88 -4.12 -8.77
N VAL A 239 7.35 -5.30 -9.19
CA VAL A 239 8.21 -5.49 -10.38
C VAL A 239 7.50 -5.38 -11.74
N GLN A 240 6.18 -5.22 -11.76
CA GLN A 240 5.37 -5.09 -12.99
C GLN A 240 5.34 -3.67 -13.57
N VAL A 241 5.95 -2.72 -12.94
CA VAL A 241 5.98 -1.29 -13.36
C VAL A 241 7.37 -0.85 -13.76
#